data_69597a060081348955bd6cf149239dfb
#
_entry.id   69597a060081348955bd6cf149239dfb
#
_cell.length_a   1.000
_cell.length_b   1.000
_cell.length_c   1.000
_cell.angle_alpha   90.00
_cell.angle_beta   90.00
_cell.angle_gamma   90.00
#
_symmetry.space_group_name_H-M   'P 1'
#
loop_
_entity.id
_entity.type
_entity.pdbx_description
1 polymer ?
#
loop_
_entity_poly.entity_id
_entity_poly.type
_entity_poly.pdbx_seq_one_letter_code
_entity_poly.pdbx_strand_id
1 'polypeptide(L)'
;GFSFVGPSDSSAPTFVVAGGGELPHRELSDQHIVRFGETSEAALQEKARCVVDIMRTRLDRLGASEQPLSSIRVYCAHPIHHLLEHVIIAGIPDAARVGIQWFYSRPPIRNIEFEMDLRGVRRELIIAEL
;
A
#
# COMPACT_ATOMS: atom_id res chain seq x y z
N GLY A 1 6.38 -15.12 -0.68
CA GLY A 1 5.19 -15.36 -1.47
C GLY A 1 5.50 -15.37 -2.96
N PHE A 2 4.62 -15.91 -3.74
CA PHE A 2 4.71 -15.92 -5.20
C PHE A 2 3.31 -15.81 -5.79
N SER A 3 3.21 -15.39 -7.04
CA SER A 3 1.97 -15.36 -7.80
C SER A 3 2.11 -16.22 -9.07
N PHE A 4 1.00 -16.76 -9.50
CA PHE A 4 0.95 -17.58 -10.72
C PHE A 4 -0.38 -17.37 -11.44
N VAL A 5 -0.41 -17.67 -12.72
CA VAL A 5 -1.64 -17.64 -13.53
C VAL A 5 -2.25 -19.04 -13.51
N GLY A 6 -3.53 -19.11 -13.16
CA GLY A 6 -4.31 -20.34 -13.16
C GLY A 6 -5.56 -20.24 -14.01
N PRO A 7 -6.19 -21.36 -14.35
CA PRO A 7 -7.49 -21.38 -15.01
C PRO A 7 -8.53 -20.63 -14.18
N SER A 8 -9.40 -19.87 -14.83
CA SER A 8 -10.46 -19.11 -14.16
C SER A 8 -11.69 -19.00 -15.06
N ASP A 9 -12.86 -19.21 -14.48
CA ASP A 9 -14.16 -19.02 -15.16
C ASP A 9 -14.57 -17.54 -15.20
N SER A 10 -13.78 -16.65 -14.61
CA SER A 10 -14.07 -15.21 -14.58
C SER A 10 -13.10 -14.44 -15.45
N SER A 11 -13.64 -13.48 -16.20
CA SER A 11 -12.89 -12.52 -17.00
C SER A 11 -12.26 -11.40 -16.16
N ALA A 12 -12.70 -11.20 -14.92
CA ALA A 12 -12.15 -10.16 -14.04
C ALA A 12 -10.76 -10.58 -13.52
N PRO A 13 -9.72 -9.80 -13.77
CA PRO A 13 -8.39 -10.09 -13.26
C PRO A 13 -8.34 -10.02 -11.74
N THR A 14 -7.46 -10.80 -11.16
CA THR A 14 -7.04 -10.64 -9.76
C THR A 14 -5.60 -10.18 -9.71
N PHE A 15 -5.25 -9.39 -8.71
CA PHE A 15 -3.92 -8.81 -8.63
C PHE A 15 -3.51 -8.53 -7.18
N VAL A 16 -2.21 -8.43 -6.98
CA VAL A 16 -1.59 -7.94 -5.75
C VAL A 16 -0.57 -6.88 -6.14
N VAL A 17 -0.72 -5.70 -5.58
CA VAL A 17 0.31 -4.66 -5.62
C VAL A 17 1.18 -4.86 -4.39
N ALA A 18 2.39 -5.33 -4.62
CA ALA A 18 3.36 -5.58 -3.55
C ALA A 18 3.67 -4.33 -2.74
N GLY A 19 4.11 -4.51 -1.50
CA GLY A 19 4.46 -3.45 -0.58
C GLY A 19 5.41 -2.42 -1.19
N GLY A 20 5.16 -1.17 -0.87
CA GLY A 20 6.02 -0.04 -1.24
C GLY A 20 6.03 1.00 -0.13
N GLY A 21 7.24 1.44 0.22
CA GLY A 21 7.48 2.51 1.18
C GLY A 21 7.75 3.85 0.51
N GLU A 22 8.01 4.87 1.29
CA GLU A 22 8.27 6.25 0.85
C GLU A 22 9.64 6.42 0.16
N LEU A 23 9.87 5.57 -0.86
CA LEU A 23 11.09 5.51 -1.66
C LEU A 23 10.73 5.58 -3.15
N PRO A 24 10.63 6.79 -3.72
CA PRO A 24 10.14 7.00 -5.09
C PRO A 24 11.05 6.38 -6.16
N HIS A 25 12.32 6.23 -5.86
CA HIS A 25 13.31 5.60 -6.73
C HIS A 25 13.57 4.16 -6.28
N ARG A 26 13.89 3.27 -7.23
CA ARG A 26 14.13 1.85 -6.93
C ARG A 26 15.43 1.59 -6.16
N GLU A 27 16.28 2.59 -6.08
CA GLU A 27 17.55 2.49 -5.38
C GLU A 27 17.32 2.61 -3.87
N LEU A 28 17.71 1.58 -3.12
CA LEU A 28 17.62 1.53 -1.66
C LEU A 28 18.75 2.38 -1.05
N SER A 29 18.53 3.68 -1.02
CA SER A 29 19.45 4.64 -0.43
C SER A 29 18.69 5.59 0.49
N ASP A 30 19.22 5.86 1.66
CA ASP A 30 18.64 6.81 2.62
C ASP A 30 18.41 8.20 2.01
N GLN A 31 19.22 8.58 1.02
CA GLN A 31 19.11 9.87 0.30
C GLN A 31 17.82 9.98 -0.53
N HIS A 32 17.20 8.85 -0.88
CA HIS A 32 15.98 8.81 -1.69
C HIS A 32 14.72 8.65 -0.84
N ILE A 33 14.86 8.43 0.47
CA ILE A 33 13.72 8.34 1.38
C ILE A 33 13.12 9.74 1.58
N VAL A 34 11.83 9.86 1.31
CA VAL A 34 11.11 11.12 1.54
C VAL A 34 11.20 11.51 3.01
N ARG A 35 11.65 12.74 3.29
CA ARG A 35 11.79 13.26 4.66
C ARG A 35 12.53 12.30 5.59
N PHE A 36 13.68 11.80 5.14
CA PHE A 36 14.50 10.84 5.89
C PHE A 36 14.69 11.26 7.35
N GLY A 37 14.42 10.32 8.26
CA GLY A 37 14.56 10.50 9.71
C GLY A 37 13.48 11.36 10.38
N GLU A 38 12.54 11.94 9.62
CA GLU A 38 11.47 12.75 10.18
C GLU A 38 10.17 11.95 10.35
N THR A 39 9.48 12.18 11.48
CA THR A 39 8.25 11.47 11.86
C THR A 39 7.14 12.40 12.35
N SER A 40 7.27 13.72 12.09
CA SER A 40 6.19 14.68 12.35
C SER A 40 4.96 14.37 11.49
N GLU A 41 3.79 14.85 11.87
CA GLU A 41 2.55 14.67 11.07
C GLU A 41 2.73 15.17 9.64
N ALA A 42 3.38 16.32 9.45
CA ALA A 42 3.68 16.86 8.12
C ALA A 42 4.62 15.95 7.33
N ALA A 43 5.65 15.40 7.97
CA ALA A 43 6.56 14.45 7.32
C ALA A 43 5.85 13.14 6.94
N LEU A 44 5.04 12.59 7.84
CA LEU A 44 4.24 11.40 7.58
C LEU A 44 3.22 11.63 6.44
N GLN A 45 2.67 12.83 6.33
CA GLN A 45 1.77 13.19 5.25
C GLN A 45 2.49 13.17 3.88
N GLU A 46 3.70 13.72 3.79
CA GLU A 46 4.50 13.68 2.55
C GLU A 46 4.93 12.25 2.20
N LYS A 47 5.36 11.47 3.19
CA LYS A 47 5.70 10.05 3.04
C LYS A 47 4.51 9.25 2.51
N ALA A 48 3.35 9.39 3.14
CA ALA A 48 2.12 8.70 2.73
C ALA A 48 1.66 9.09 1.32
N ARG A 49 1.74 10.38 0.94
CA ARG A 49 1.46 10.82 -0.45
C ARG A 49 2.37 10.13 -1.46
N CYS A 50 3.67 10.10 -1.18
CA CYS A 50 4.62 9.38 -2.04
C CYS A 50 4.23 7.91 -2.22
N VAL A 51 3.87 7.22 -1.14
CA VAL A 51 3.48 5.80 -1.20
C VAL A 51 2.16 5.61 -1.96
N VAL A 52 1.17 6.46 -1.74
CA VAL A 52 -0.09 6.45 -2.49
C VAL A 52 0.15 6.62 -4.00
N ASP A 53 1.02 7.53 -4.39
CA ASP A 53 1.38 7.76 -5.80
C ASP A 53 2.12 6.55 -6.40
N ILE A 54 2.97 5.90 -5.63
CA ILE A 54 3.63 4.64 -6.02
C ILE A 54 2.58 3.54 -6.24
N MET A 55 1.61 3.40 -5.34
CA MET A 55 0.53 2.40 -5.45
C MET A 55 -0.32 2.65 -6.70
N ARG A 56 -0.72 3.88 -6.96
CA ARG A 56 -1.46 4.27 -8.17
C ARG A 56 -0.69 3.95 -9.44
N THR A 57 0.58 4.35 -9.50
CA THR A 57 1.46 4.04 -10.63
C THR A 57 1.56 2.54 -10.89
N ARG A 58 1.61 1.72 -9.83
CA ARG A 58 1.66 0.26 -9.97
C ARG A 58 0.34 -0.32 -10.45
N LEU A 59 -0.80 0.19 -9.97
CA LEU A 59 -2.13 -0.18 -10.46
C LEU A 59 -2.26 0.11 -11.97
N ASP A 60 -1.84 1.32 -12.40
CA ASP A 60 -1.86 1.71 -13.81
C ASP A 60 -1.01 0.75 -14.67
N ARG A 61 0.19 0.43 -14.22
CA ARG A 61 1.08 -0.50 -14.94
C ARG A 61 0.54 -1.92 -15.02
N LEU A 62 -0.29 -2.33 -14.07
CA LEU A 62 -0.97 -3.62 -14.09
C LEU A 62 -2.26 -3.60 -14.93
N GLY A 63 -2.69 -2.43 -15.42
CA GLY A 63 -3.99 -2.27 -16.05
C GLY A 63 -5.17 -2.49 -15.08
N ALA A 64 -4.94 -2.22 -13.79
CA ALA A 64 -5.87 -2.53 -12.71
C ALA A 64 -6.49 -1.29 -12.05
N SER A 65 -6.29 -0.09 -12.59
CA SER A 65 -6.75 1.17 -11.99
C SER A 65 -8.27 1.25 -11.81
N GLU A 66 -9.03 0.62 -12.72
CA GLU A 66 -10.48 0.57 -12.68
C GLU A 66 -11.02 -0.71 -12.02
N GLN A 67 -10.13 -1.58 -11.53
CA GLN A 67 -10.54 -2.82 -10.88
C GLN A 67 -10.77 -2.57 -9.39
N PRO A 68 -11.84 -3.17 -8.80
CA PRO A 68 -12.14 -2.98 -7.39
C PRO A 68 -11.05 -3.60 -6.51
N LEU A 69 -10.63 -2.85 -5.50
CA LEU A 69 -9.79 -3.39 -4.45
C LEU A 69 -10.62 -4.24 -3.47
N SER A 70 -10.01 -5.28 -2.95
CA SER A 70 -10.56 -6.14 -1.90
C SER A 70 -9.90 -5.90 -0.54
N SER A 71 -8.67 -5.37 -0.53
CA SER A 71 -7.92 -5.12 0.71
C SER A 71 -6.87 -4.03 0.49
N ILE A 72 -6.75 -3.17 1.49
CA ILE A 72 -5.74 -2.11 1.59
C ILE A 72 -5.06 -2.26 2.94
N ARG A 73 -3.75 -2.41 2.92
CA ARG A 73 -2.95 -2.57 4.12
C ARG A 73 -1.95 -1.44 4.27
N VAL A 74 -1.84 -0.94 5.48
CA VAL A 74 -0.89 0.11 5.87
C VAL A 74 -0.03 -0.41 7.02
N TYR A 75 1.26 -0.26 6.89
CA TYR A 75 2.25 -0.59 7.92
C TYR A 75 2.93 0.71 8.36
N CYS A 76 2.67 1.13 9.58
CA CYS A 76 3.20 2.36 10.14
C CYS A 76 3.17 2.28 11.67
N ALA A 77 4.29 2.56 12.31
CA ALA A 77 4.41 2.60 13.78
C ALA A 77 4.08 3.98 14.37
N HIS A 78 3.38 4.82 13.60
CA HIS A 78 2.91 6.14 14.02
C HIS A 78 1.40 6.26 13.79
N PRO A 79 0.68 7.13 14.53
CA PRO A 79 -0.74 7.39 14.29
C PRO A 79 -0.99 7.86 12.85
N ILE A 80 -1.94 7.21 12.15
CA ILE A 80 -2.25 7.51 10.74
C ILE A 80 -3.61 8.21 10.56
N HIS A 81 -4.32 8.53 11.63
CA HIS A 81 -5.68 9.09 11.57
C HIS A 81 -5.77 10.37 10.73
N HIS A 82 -4.77 11.24 10.84
CA HIS A 82 -4.68 12.49 10.07
C HIS A 82 -4.39 12.28 8.57
N LEU A 83 -4.03 11.06 8.16
CA LEU A 83 -3.73 10.71 6.77
C LEU A 83 -4.95 10.12 6.04
N LEU A 84 -5.97 9.64 6.77
CA LEU A 84 -7.05 8.83 6.22
C LEU A 84 -7.82 9.55 5.12
N GLU A 85 -8.38 10.73 5.43
CA GLU A 85 -9.26 11.46 4.51
C GLU A 85 -8.49 12.10 3.35
N HIS A 86 -7.50 12.91 3.69
CA HIS A 86 -6.85 13.82 2.73
C HIS A 86 -5.67 13.23 1.97
N VAL A 87 -5.24 12.02 2.33
CA VAL A 87 -4.15 11.33 1.64
C VAL A 87 -4.61 9.98 1.10
N ILE A 88 -5.02 9.07 2.00
CA ILE A 88 -5.28 7.68 1.60
C ILE A 88 -6.58 7.58 0.81
N ILE A 89 -7.70 8.05 1.35
CA ILE A 89 -9.01 8.00 0.67
C ILE A 89 -9.01 8.90 -0.56
N ALA A 90 -8.43 10.09 -0.46
CA ALA A 90 -8.33 11.00 -1.61
C ALA A 90 -7.53 10.40 -2.77
N GLY A 91 -6.47 9.64 -2.49
CA GLY A 91 -5.63 9.01 -3.51
C GLY A 91 -6.09 7.61 -3.95
N ILE A 92 -6.78 6.88 -3.07
CA ILE A 92 -7.31 5.53 -3.30
C ILE A 92 -8.77 5.50 -2.81
N PRO A 93 -9.73 5.94 -3.63
CA PRO A 93 -11.14 6.08 -3.21
C PRO A 93 -11.78 4.78 -2.71
N ASP A 94 -11.32 3.62 -3.18
CA ASP A 94 -11.76 2.32 -2.69
C ASP A 94 -11.55 2.13 -1.18
N ALA A 95 -10.63 2.89 -0.57
CA ALA A 95 -10.40 2.86 0.88
C ALA A 95 -11.66 3.24 1.68
N ALA A 96 -12.51 4.11 1.14
CA ALA A 96 -13.80 4.44 1.77
C ALA A 96 -14.80 3.26 1.77
N ARG A 97 -14.67 2.34 0.81
CA ARG A 97 -15.56 1.19 0.64
C ARG A 97 -15.06 -0.06 1.36
N VAL A 98 -13.77 -0.39 1.22
CA VAL A 98 -13.22 -1.65 1.78
C VAL A 98 -12.59 -1.46 3.15
N GLY A 99 -12.37 -0.22 3.57
CA GLY A 99 -11.63 0.08 4.78
C GLY A 99 -10.12 -0.10 4.62
N ILE A 100 -9.41 0.12 5.71
CA ILE A 100 -7.95 0.04 5.78
C ILE A 100 -7.57 -0.88 6.93
N GLN A 101 -6.74 -1.86 6.67
CA GLN A 101 -6.08 -2.65 7.71
C GLN A 101 -4.79 -1.95 8.09
N TRP A 102 -4.75 -1.38 9.27
CA TRP A 102 -3.54 -0.74 9.79
C TRP A 102 -2.81 -1.67 10.74
N PHE A 103 -1.56 -1.97 10.39
CA PHE A 103 -0.63 -2.69 11.22
C PHE A 103 0.29 -1.70 11.93
N TYR A 104 0.20 -1.63 13.24
CA TYR A 104 1.06 -0.78 14.07
C TYR A 104 2.45 -1.41 14.18
N SER A 105 3.21 -1.34 13.09
CA SER A 105 4.53 -1.94 12.96
C SER A 105 5.41 -1.11 12.03
N ARG A 106 6.71 -1.20 12.22
CA ARG A 106 7.64 -0.63 11.25
C ARG A 106 7.66 -1.47 9.97
N PRO A 107 7.73 -0.82 8.81
CA PRO A 107 8.05 -1.51 7.56
C PRO A 107 9.36 -2.30 7.66
N PRO A 108 9.52 -3.39 6.89
CA PRO A 108 10.71 -4.24 6.99
C PRO A 108 11.99 -3.62 6.42
N ILE A 109 11.87 -2.58 5.60
CA ILE A 109 13.01 -1.84 5.08
C ILE A 109 13.44 -0.80 6.12
N ARG A 110 14.73 -0.79 6.44
CA ARG A 110 15.30 0.15 7.41
C ARG A 110 15.04 1.60 6.98
N ASN A 111 14.70 2.44 7.96
CA ASN A 111 14.45 3.88 7.82
C ASN A 111 13.19 4.25 7.02
N ILE A 112 12.40 3.29 6.57
CA ILE A 112 11.06 3.51 6.02
C ILE A 112 10.07 3.58 7.19
N GLU A 113 9.18 4.56 7.19
CA GLU A 113 8.20 4.80 8.26
C GLU A 113 6.76 4.50 7.83
N PHE A 114 6.49 4.48 6.52
CA PHE A 114 5.16 4.23 5.98
C PHE A 114 5.23 3.31 4.77
N GLU A 115 4.44 2.25 4.78
CA GLU A 115 4.34 1.29 3.67
C GLU A 115 2.88 0.92 3.44
N MET A 116 2.53 0.63 2.18
CA MET A 116 1.22 0.10 1.80
C MET A 116 1.36 -1.07 0.86
N ASP A 117 0.39 -2.00 0.91
CA ASP A 117 0.08 -2.94 -0.15
C ASP A 117 -1.41 -2.89 -0.51
N LEU A 118 -1.74 -3.27 -1.75
CA LEU A 118 -3.10 -3.31 -2.26
C LEU A 118 -3.41 -4.67 -2.86
N ARG A 119 -4.66 -5.10 -2.77
CA ARG A 119 -5.12 -6.36 -3.35
C ARG A 119 -6.48 -6.20 -4.01
N GLY A 120 -6.61 -6.80 -5.19
CA GLY A 120 -7.88 -7.07 -5.85
C GLY A 120 -7.99 -8.57 -6.04
N VAL A 121 -8.38 -9.29 -4.99
CA VAL A 121 -8.50 -10.76 -4.99
C VAL A 121 -9.91 -11.18 -4.66
N ARG A 122 -10.35 -12.32 -5.18
CA ARG A 122 -11.69 -12.87 -4.91
C ARG A 122 -11.76 -13.59 -3.57
N ARG A 123 -10.64 -14.16 -3.16
CA ARG A 123 -10.56 -14.94 -1.93
C ARG A 123 -9.21 -14.74 -1.27
N GLU A 124 -9.23 -14.47 0.00
CA GLU A 124 -8.08 -14.48 0.88
C GLU A 124 -8.34 -15.45 2.03
N LEU A 125 -7.42 -16.36 2.27
CA LEU A 125 -7.49 -17.33 3.36
C LEU A 125 -6.40 -17.00 4.37
N ILE A 126 -6.80 -16.78 5.60
CA ILE A 126 -5.89 -16.69 6.73
C ILE A 126 -5.89 -18.08 7.38
N ILE A 127 -4.74 -18.76 7.29
CA ILE A 127 -4.55 -20.05 7.93
C ILE A 127 -3.91 -19.76 9.29
N ALA A 128 -4.69 -19.95 10.35
CA ALA A 128 -4.13 -19.92 11.70
C ALA A 128 -3.30 -21.19 11.91
N GLU A 129 -2.11 -21.05 12.46
CA GLU A 129 -1.38 -22.21 12.98
C GLU A 129 -2.17 -22.79 14.14
N LEU A 130 -2.38 -24.10 14.09
CA LEU A 130 -3.04 -24.89 15.13
C LEU A 130 -2.06 -25.17 16.28
#